data_7489ff6b07bb34951b5984fe00886685
#
_entry.id   7489ff6b07bb34951b5984fe00886685
#
_cell.length_a   1.000
_cell.length_b   1.000
_cell.length_c   1.000
_cell.angle_alpha   90.00
_cell.angle_beta   90.00
_cell.angle_gamma   90.00
#
_symmetry.space_group_name_H-M   'P 1'
#
loop_
_entity.id
_entity.type
_entity.pdbx_description
1 polymer ?
#
loop_
_entity_poly.entity_id
_entity_poly.type
_entity_poly.pdbx_seq_one_letter_code
_entity_poly.pdbx_strand_id
1 'polypeptide(L)'
;MLRRASLLFALMIVAMPAAAQQHEPTPYERAIAAGYKALTLCSAMFNGGRTQAQAEALELTGIYPEYDAIIPTLRAQTVRVLTQRRSRRASSASLPGEVQVGFADSLPPRIARWQVNDGCTILPIGDTGGERSGSPRHLGRPAPFAGRMDGQAWPIGDGAATAPVPPGLTAPLGRAFDGRSYGTGRTTGVVIVHDGRIVGEHYADGFDMHTSQRTWSAAKSISGTLIGIAVRDHLLTTDRRRLIPEWTDARANIRLDDLLRMASGLHSATAGNRTDAVYFGGTTVTQEAAYWPLEARPGTRFRYANNDILFAIRALRAAINNDERYHTFPRAELFAPLGMTRTVAETDVGGNFILSSQVWSTARDLARLGLFWLDDGVWQGRRMLPEGWMRYMTTPSGPQPASGPGYGATMWLFGPAQGLPAGSYAAQGNRGQYVMVVPSRNLVIVRRGEDGTDMRFDIARFTADVMRALP
;
A
#
# COMPACT_ATOMS: atom_id res chain seq x y z
N MET A 1 -79.81 -14.95 -33.95
CA MET A 1 -79.04 -14.47 -32.75
C MET A 1 -77.57 -14.69 -33.10
N LEU A 2 -76.92 -13.63 -33.65
CA LEU A 2 -75.49 -13.66 -33.97
C LEU A 2 -74.71 -13.07 -32.76
N ARG A 3 -73.81 -13.85 -32.20
CA ARG A 3 -72.83 -13.39 -31.21
C ARG A 3 -71.57 -12.89 -31.89
N ARG A 4 -71.28 -11.61 -31.82
CA ARG A 4 -70.02 -11.00 -32.24
C ARG A 4 -68.95 -11.27 -31.19
N ALA A 5 -67.88 -11.94 -31.58
CA ALA A 5 -66.67 -12.09 -30.78
C ALA A 5 -65.72 -10.91 -31.08
N SER A 6 -65.43 -10.07 -30.08
CA SER A 6 -64.42 -9.02 -30.18
C SER A 6 -63.07 -9.61 -29.79
N LEU A 7 -62.11 -9.65 -30.73
CA LEU A 7 -60.70 -9.92 -30.44
C LEU A 7 -60.02 -8.64 -29.91
N LEU A 8 -59.59 -8.67 -28.68
CA LEU A 8 -58.70 -7.68 -28.14
C LEU A 8 -57.24 -8.06 -28.48
N PHE A 9 -56.62 -7.27 -29.33
CA PHE A 9 -55.17 -7.36 -29.60
C PHE A 9 -54.45 -6.63 -28.44
N ALA A 10 -53.77 -7.37 -27.54
CA ALA A 10 -52.87 -6.82 -26.57
C ALA A 10 -51.52 -6.49 -27.23
N LEU A 11 -51.24 -5.20 -27.36
CA LEU A 11 -49.92 -4.71 -27.80
C LEU A 11 -48.92 -4.93 -26.65
N MET A 12 -48.05 -5.94 -26.77
CA MET A 12 -46.88 -6.06 -25.89
C MET A 12 -45.85 -5.00 -26.31
N ILE A 13 -45.75 -3.94 -25.51
CA ILE A 13 -44.61 -3.01 -25.56
C ILE A 13 -43.43 -3.72 -24.95
N VAL A 14 -42.50 -4.22 -25.74
CA VAL A 14 -41.19 -4.68 -25.32
C VAL A 14 -40.39 -3.44 -24.92
N ALA A 15 -40.28 -3.16 -23.62
CA ALA A 15 -39.39 -2.16 -23.11
C ALA A 15 -37.95 -2.61 -23.42
N MET A 16 -37.28 -1.98 -24.37
CA MET A 16 -35.86 -2.11 -24.58
C MET A 16 -35.16 -1.62 -23.31
N PRO A 17 -34.15 -2.34 -22.77
CA PRO A 17 -33.37 -1.82 -21.69
C PRO A 17 -32.73 -0.51 -22.16
N ALA A 18 -32.94 0.57 -21.39
CA ALA A 18 -32.27 1.82 -21.64
C ALA A 18 -30.76 1.54 -21.63
N ALA A 19 -30.12 1.74 -22.77
CA ALA A 19 -28.67 1.74 -22.85
C ALA A 19 -28.19 2.77 -21.81
N ALA A 20 -27.42 2.32 -20.83
CA ALA A 20 -26.79 3.21 -19.87
C ALA A 20 -26.02 4.24 -20.71
N GLN A 21 -26.43 5.50 -20.67
CA GLN A 21 -25.71 6.57 -21.33
C GLN A 21 -24.29 6.54 -20.77
N GLN A 22 -23.31 6.22 -21.60
CA GLN A 22 -21.91 6.30 -21.24
C GLN A 22 -21.65 7.77 -20.90
N HIS A 23 -21.46 8.05 -19.61
CA HIS A 23 -21.09 9.37 -19.14
C HIS A 23 -19.72 9.74 -19.74
N GLU A 24 -19.65 10.83 -20.51
CA GLU A 24 -18.35 11.35 -20.95
C GLU A 24 -17.56 11.83 -19.73
N PRO A 25 -16.29 11.33 -19.56
CA PRO A 25 -15.48 11.72 -18.42
C PRO A 25 -15.24 13.23 -18.37
N THR A 26 -15.54 13.82 -17.23
CA THR A 26 -15.25 15.23 -16.98
C THR A 26 -13.74 15.53 -17.04
N PRO A 27 -13.32 16.78 -17.25
CA PRO A 27 -11.90 17.16 -17.18
C PRO A 27 -11.25 16.79 -15.84
N TYR A 28 -11.99 16.82 -14.73
CA TYR A 28 -11.49 16.42 -13.42
C TYR A 28 -11.25 14.90 -13.33
N GLU A 29 -12.19 14.08 -13.77
CA GLU A 29 -12.02 12.62 -13.82
C GLU A 29 -10.84 12.22 -14.71
N ARG A 30 -10.69 12.87 -15.87
CA ARG A 30 -9.52 12.68 -16.72
C ARG A 30 -8.21 13.10 -16.04
N ALA A 31 -8.22 14.21 -15.28
CA ALA A 31 -7.05 14.66 -14.52
C ALA A 31 -6.66 13.68 -13.41
N ILE A 32 -7.64 13.11 -12.69
CA ILE A 32 -7.39 12.09 -11.66
C ILE A 32 -6.87 10.80 -12.28
N ALA A 33 -7.48 10.31 -13.37
CA ALA A 33 -7.00 9.12 -14.09
C ALA A 33 -5.57 9.32 -14.64
N ALA A 34 -5.27 10.52 -15.18
CA ALA A 34 -3.93 10.87 -15.62
C ALA A 34 -2.92 10.95 -14.46
N GLY A 35 -3.34 11.45 -13.30
CA GLY A 35 -2.53 11.44 -12.08
C GLY A 35 -2.25 10.02 -11.59
N TYR A 36 -3.25 9.13 -11.62
CA TYR A 36 -3.07 7.72 -11.32
C TYR A 36 -2.07 7.07 -12.29
N LYS A 37 -2.21 7.30 -13.60
CA LYS A 37 -1.27 6.78 -14.62
C LYS A 37 0.14 7.33 -14.39
N ALA A 38 0.29 8.63 -14.19
CA ALA A 38 1.59 9.26 -13.99
C ALA A 38 2.32 8.72 -12.75
N LEU A 39 1.64 8.68 -11.60
CA LEU A 39 2.22 8.20 -10.35
C LEU A 39 2.58 6.71 -10.42
N THR A 40 1.68 5.88 -10.94
CA THR A 40 1.91 4.44 -11.04
C THR A 40 3.07 4.11 -11.96
N LEU A 41 3.15 4.74 -13.14
CA LEU A 41 4.29 4.56 -14.06
C LEU A 41 5.59 5.04 -13.43
N CYS A 42 5.59 6.23 -12.80
CA CYS A 42 6.77 6.76 -12.12
C CYS A 42 7.30 5.75 -11.09
N SER A 43 6.43 5.29 -10.20
CA SER A 43 6.84 4.40 -9.10
C SER A 43 7.21 2.99 -9.60
N ALA A 44 6.46 2.42 -10.54
CA ALA A 44 6.77 1.10 -11.09
C ALA A 44 8.11 1.08 -11.84
N MET A 45 8.40 2.15 -12.60
CA MET A 45 9.66 2.23 -13.35
C MET A 45 10.85 2.56 -12.44
N PHE A 46 10.72 3.56 -11.57
CA PHE A 46 11.89 4.09 -10.85
C PHE A 46 12.12 3.43 -9.48
N ASN A 47 11.07 2.99 -8.78
CA ASN A 47 11.23 2.18 -7.57
C ASN A 47 11.28 0.69 -7.89
N GLY A 48 10.46 0.22 -8.85
CA GLY A 48 10.30 -1.20 -9.18
C GLY A 48 11.23 -1.73 -10.27
N GLY A 49 11.91 -0.84 -11.03
CA GLY A 49 12.80 -1.25 -12.13
C GLY A 49 12.06 -1.84 -13.34
N ARG A 50 10.75 -1.62 -13.44
CA ARG A 50 9.90 -2.20 -14.51
C ARG A 50 9.91 -1.32 -15.75
N THR A 51 9.65 -1.91 -16.90
CA THR A 51 9.42 -1.14 -18.12
C THR A 51 8.03 -0.48 -18.10
N GLN A 52 7.87 0.62 -18.86
CA GLN A 52 6.54 1.26 -19.01
C GLN A 52 5.50 0.27 -19.51
N ALA A 53 5.83 -0.55 -20.52
CA ALA A 53 4.92 -1.54 -21.07
C ALA A 53 4.46 -2.59 -20.02
N GLN A 54 5.37 -3.06 -19.18
CA GLN A 54 5.02 -3.97 -18.07
C GLN A 54 4.09 -3.29 -17.05
N ALA A 55 4.38 -2.04 -16.69
CA ALA A 55 3.56 -1.29 -15.76
C ALA A 55 2.17 -0.99 -16.34
N GLU A 56 2.07 -0.60 -17.61
CA GLU A 56 0.79 -0.37 -18.29
C GLU A 56 -0.06 -1.65 -18.38
N ALA A 57 0.56 -2.78 -18.69
CA ALA A 57 -0.15 -4.06 -18.82
C ALA A 57 -0.66 -4.62 -17.47
N LEU A 58 0.04 -4.34 -16.37
CA LEU A 58 -0.23 -5.00 -15.09
C LEU A 58 -0.78 -4.04 -14.02
N GLU A 59 -0.33 -2.77 -13.97
CA GLU A 59 -0.65 -1.86 -12.86
C GLU A 59 -1.82 -0.91 -13.15
N LEU A 60 -2.24 -0.77 -14.42
CA LEU A 60 -3.16 0.29 -14.84
C LEU A 60 -4.54 -0.21 -15.28
N THR A 61 -4.75 -1.51 -15.43
CA THR A 61 -5.99 -2.10 -15.93
C THR A 61 -6.65 -3.00 -14.90
N GLY A 62 -7.99 -2.98 -14.84
CA GLY A 62 -8.78 -3.84 -13.97
C GLY A 62 -8.61 -3.56 -12.48
N ILE A 63 -8.34 -2.29 -12.10
CA ILE A 63 -8.14 -1.88 -10.70
C ILE A 63 -9.18 -0.85 -10.28
N TYR A 64 -9.39 0.14 -11.10
CA TYR A 64 -10.36 1.21 -10.92
C TYR A 64 -11.28 1.26 -12.15
N PRO A 65 -12.43 0.56 -12.11
CA PRO A 65 -13.32 0.45 -13.27
C PRO A 65 -13.67 1.79 -13.90
N GLU A 66 -13.81 2.85 -13.11
CA GLU A 66 -14.12 4.20 -13.58
C GLU A 66 -12.96 4.85 -14.37
N TYR A 67 -11.73 4.37 -14.21
CA TYR A 67 -10.56 4.86 -14.97
C TYR A 67 -10.18 3.94 -16.12
N ASP A 68 -10.66 2.71 -16.15
CA ASP A 68 -10.27 1.70 -17.14
C ASP A 68 -10.58 2.15 -18.58
N ALA A 69 -11.67 2.90 -18.80
CA ALA A 69 -11.99 3.47 -20.11
C ALA A 69 -11.14 4.71 -20.45
N ILE A 70 -10.63 5.44 -19.47
CA ILE A 70 -9.89 6.69 -19.65
C ILE A 70 -8.41 6.42 -19.87
N ILE A 71 -7.80 5.56 -19.06
CA ILE A 71 -6.35 5.32 -19.02
C ILE A 71 -5.73 4.96 -20.37
N PRO A 72 -6.34 4.10 -21.23
CA PRO A 72 -5.78 3.77 -22.53
C PRO A 72 -5.73 4.97 -23.49
N THR A 73 -6.58 5.98 -23.29
CA THR A 73 -6.62 7.18 -24.14
C THR A 73 -5.54 8.20 -23.78
N LEU A 74 -4.89 8.06 -22.60
CA LEU A 74 -3.92 9.00 -22.07
C LEU A 74 -2.50 8.63 -22.54
N ARG A 75 -1.75 9.64 -23.02
CA ARG A 75 -0.34 9.47 -23.43
C ARG A 75 0.60 9.85 -22.30
N ALA A 76 1.53 8.96 -21.98
CA ALA A 76 2.57 9.21 -20.99
C ALA A 76 3.91 9.48 -21.65
N GLN A 77 4.68 10.40 -21.08
CA GLN A 77 6.06 10.72 -21.45
C GLN A 77 6.96 10.66 -20.21
N THR A 78 8.11 10.02 -20.35
CA THR A 78 9.14 10.04 -19.33
C THR A 78 10.11 11.18 -19.66
N VAL A 79 10.26 12.13 -18.73
CA VAL A 79 11.15 13.28 -18.87
C VAL A 79 12.33 13.11 -17.91
N ARG A 80 13.55 13.20 -18.44
CA ARG A 80 14.75 13.22 -17.61
C ARG A 80 15.03 14.66 -17.17
N VAL A 81 14.96 14.91 -15.86
CA VAL A 81 15.29 16.25 -15.33
C VAL A 81 16.80 16.32 -15.12
N LEU A 82 17.44 17.17 -15.90
CA LEU A 82 18.85 17.51 -15.69
C LEU A 82 18.94 18.46 -14.49
N THR A 83 19.31 17.96 -13.32
CA THR A 83 19.63 18.84 -12.21
C THR A 83 20.95 19.56 -12.52
N GLN A 84 20.90 20.85 -12.81
CA GLN A 84 22.09 21.69 -12.85
C GLN A 84 22.66 21.83 -11.44
N ARG A 85 23.42 20.85 -10.97
CA ARG A 85 24.30 21.09 -9.83
C ARG A 85 25.57 21.84 -10.30
N ARG A 86 25.68 23.09 -9.90
CA ARG A 86 26.92 23.86 -9.94
C ARG A 86 27.97 23.24 -8.98
N SER A 87 28.46 22.06 -9.26
CA SER A 87 29.67 21.55 -8.62
C SER A 87 30.52 20.82 -9.64
N ARG A 88 31.73 21.33 -9.84
CA ARG A 88 32.72 20.89 -10.83
C ARG A 88 33.31 19.49 -10.56
N ARG A 89 32.70 18.63 -9.74
CA ARG A 89 33.23 17.31 -9.36
C ARG A 89 32.21 16.18 -9.20
N ALA A 90 31.00 16.32 -9.70
CA ALA A 90 30.08 15.19 -9.76
C ALA A 90 29.81 14.82 -11.21
N SER A 91 30.11 13.57 -11.57
CA SER A 91 29.67 13.00 -12.83
C SER A 91 28.17 13.25 -12.98
N SER A 92 27.76 13.81 -14.12
CA SER A 92 26.36 14.06 -14.46
C SER A 92 25.62 12.76 -14.70
N ALA A 93 25.36 11.96 -13.64
CA ALA A 93 24.36 10.93 -13.70
C ALA A 93 23.02 11.65 -13.82
N SER A 94 22.42 11.64 -14.99
CA SER A 94 21.06 12.12 -15.23
C SER A 94 20.13 11.31 -14.33
N LEU A 95 19.66 11.91 -13.23
CA LEU A 95 18.65 11.27 -12.38
C LEU A 95 17.37 11.15 -13.22
N PRO A 96 16.66 10.01 -13.19
CA PRO A 96 15.33 9.90 -13.77
C PRO A 96 14.44 10.91 -13.06
N GLY A 97 13.62 11.66 -13.80
CA GLY A 97 12.99 12.82 -13.23
C GLY A 97 11.49 12.68 -13.09
N GLU A 98 10.77 12.62 -14.19
CA GLU A 98 9.32 12.80 -14.18
C GLU A 98 8.63 11.87 -15.17
N VAL A 99 7.38 11.49 -14.82
CA VAL A 99 6.41 10.99 -15.77
C VAL A 99 5.31 12.02 -15.94
N GLN A 100 5.08 12.43 -17.16
CA GLN A 100 4.05 13.42 -17.52
C GLN A 100 2.94 12.74 -18.33
N VAL A 101 1.68 13.01 -17.99
CA VAL A 101 0.51 12.43 -18.66
C VAL A 101 -0.46 13.55 -19.03
N GLY A 102 -0.62 13.77 -20.35
CA GLY A 102 -1.60 14.72 -20.90
C GLY A 102 -3.04 14.21 -20.69
N PHE A 103 -3.97 15.10 -20.33
CA PHE A 103 -5.39 14.77 -20.14
C PHE A 103 -6.36 15.76 -20.81
N ALA A 104 -5.87 16.93 -21.20
CA ALA A 104 -6.61 17.94 -21.96
C ALA A 104 -5.62 18.82 -22.72
N ASP A 105 -6.01 19.32 -23.90
CA ASP A 105 -5.12 20.08 -24.78
C ASP A 105 -4.75 21.46 -24.23
N SER A 106 -5.64 22.07 -23.42
CA SER A 106 -5.49 23.43 -22.88
C SER A 106 -4.90 23.49 -21.46
N LEU A 107 -4.61 22.33 -20.85
CA LEU A 107 -4.12 22.24 -19.48
C LEU A 107 -2.77 21.57 -19.40
N PRO A 108 -1.90 21.94 -18.43
CA PRO A 108 -0.64 21.26 -18.21
C PRO A 108 -0.86 19.77 -17.95
N PRO A 109 0.08 18.89 -18.35
CA PRO A 109 0.00 17.47 -18.06
C PRO A 109 0.04 17.22 -16.55
N ARG A 110 -0.45 16.06 -16.13
CA ARG A 110 -0.21 15.58 -14.77
C ARG A 110 1.23 15.11 -14.65
N ILE A 111 1.88 15.46 -13.57
CA ILE A 111 3.32 15.25 -13.37
C ILE A 111 3.54 14.44 -12.11
N ALA A 112 4.17 13.28 -12.21
CA ALA A 112 4.72 12.53 -11.10
C ALA A 112 6.24 12.68 -11.12
N ARG A 113 6.82 13.18 -10.02
CA ARG A 113 8.26 13.45 -9.88
C ARG A 113 8.91 12.45 -8.96
N TRP A 114 9.99 11.80 -9.42
CA TRP A 114 10.77 10.87 -8.64
C TRP A 114 11.95 11.56 -7.94
N GLN A 115 12.19 11.17 -6.70
CA GLN A 115 13.34 11.57 -5.90
C GLN A 115 14.01 10.34 -5.30
N VAL A 116 15.33 10.36 -5.24
CA VAL A 116 16.11 9.28 -4.61
C VAL A 116 15.67 9.12 -3.17
N ASN A 117 15.34 7.89 -2.78
CA ASN A 117 14.91 7.49 -1.44
C ASN A 117 13.48 7.90 -1.02
N ASP A 118 12.83 8.79 -1.76
CA ASP A 118 11.49 9.30 -1.45
C ASP A 118 10.43 8.78 -2.42
N GLY A 119 10.88 8.15 -3.53
CA GLY A 119 9.98 7.65 -4.57
C GLY A 119 9.32 8.77 -5.35
N CYS A 120 8.09 8.53 -5.77
CA CYS A 120 7.33 9.43 -6.63
C CYS A 120 6.29 10.23 -5.85
N THR A 121 6.20 11.50 -6.18
CA THR A 121 5.16 12.42 -5.68
C THR A 121 4.37 12.96 -6.86
N ILE A 122 3.03 12.93 -6.78
CA ILE A 122 2.16 13.53 -7.80
C ILE A 122 1.98 15.02 -7.51
N LEU A 123 2.24 15.86 -8.51
CA LEU A 123 2.06 17.31 -8.37
C LEU A 123 0.57 17.70 -8.49
N PRO A 124 0.16 18.86 -7.94
CA PRO A 124 -1.20 19.37 -8.07
C PRO A 124 -1.68 19.48 -9.52
N ILE A 125 -3.00 19.41 -9.72
CA ILE A 125 -3.61 19.68 -11.03
C ILE A 125 -3.30 21.13 -11.44
N GLY A 126 -2.77 21.32 -12.66
CA GLY A 126 -2.39 22.62 -13.17
C GLY A 126 -0.95 23.04 -12.87
N ASP A 127 -0.21 22.24 -12.12
CA ASP A 127 1.23 22.46 -11.92
C ASP A 127 2.02 22.22 -13.22
N THR A 128 2.98 23.09 -13.52
CA THR A 128 3.79 23.05 -14.75
C THR A 128 5.16 22.40 -14.57
N GLY A 129 5.47 21.89 -13.37
CA GLY A 129 6.73 21.18 -13.12
C GLY A 129 7.97 22.05 -12.96
N GLY A 130 7.84 23.35 -12.71
CA GLY A 130 8.97 24.25 -12.48
C GLY A 130 9.85 23.84 -11.29
N GLU A 131 11.08 24.35 -11.19
CA GLU A 131 12.07 23.99 -10.14
C GLU A 131 11.53 24.12 -8.70
N ARG A 132 10.50 24.92 -8.49
CA ARG A 132 9.84 25.15 -7.18
C ARG A 132 8.59 24.30 -6.95
N SER A 133 8.13 23.59 -7.98
CA SER A 133 6.92 22.77 -7.92
C SER A 133 7.24 21.41 -7.29
N GLY A 134 6.49 21.05 -6.26
CA GLY A 134 6.48 19.68 -5.70
C GLY A 134 7.78 19.20 -5.06
N SER A 135 8.76 20.07 -4.84
CA SER A 135 9.80 19.75 -3.86
C SER A 135 9.32 20.19 -2.50
N PRO A 136 9.16 19.29 -1.55
CA PRO A 136 8.99 19.69 -0.17
C PRO A 136 10.18 20.59 0.18
N ARG A 137 9.91 21.89 0.34
CA ARG A 137 10.96 22.92 0.56
C ARG A 137 11.79 22.68 1.83
N HIS A 138 11.47 21.66 2.58
CA HIS A 138 11.97 21.39 3.91
C HIS A 138 12.65 20.03 4.05
N LEU A 139 12.79 19.28 2.96
CA LEU A 139 13.53 18.03 3.03
C LEU A 139 15.01 18.39 3.10
N GLY A 140 15.52 18.33 4.32
CA GLY A 140 16.94 18.26 4.55
C GLY A 140 17.57 17.19 3.66
N ARG A 141 18.88 17.22 3.50
CA ARG A 141 19.59 16.21 2.72
C ARG A 141 19.17 14.84 3.23
N PRO A 142 18.61 13.94 2.40
CA PRO A 142 18.23 12.59 2.86
C PRO A 142 19.40 11.97 3.59
N ALA A 143 19.14 11.29 4.71
CA ALA A 143 20.19 10.55 5.39
C ALA A 143 20.94 9.69 4.35
N PRO A 144 22.28 9.65 4.37
CA PRO A 144 23.03 8.91 3.37
C PRO A 144 22.51 7.47 3.36
N PHE A 145 22.06 7.01 2.20
CA PHE A 145 21.71 5.61 2.02
C PHE A 145 23.00 4.79 2.20
N ALA A 146 22.99 3.85 3.14
CA ALA A 146 24.14 2.99 3.42
C ALA A 146 24.52 2.06 2.25
N GLY A 147 23.85 2.18 1.11
CA GLY A 147 24.01 1.32 -0.05
C GLY A 147 23.15 0.07 0.00
N ARG A 148 23.24 -0.75 -1.04
CA ARG A 148 22.60 -2.06 -1.10
C ARG A 148 23.38 -3.05 -0.25
N MET A 149 22.67 -3.85 0.53
CA MET A 149 23.27 -4.87 1.40
C MET A 149 23.23 -6.27 0.76
N ASP A 150 23.06 -6.35 -0.55
CA ASP A 150 22.81 -7.60 -1.28
C ASP A 150 23.88 -8.69 -1.01
N GLY A 151 25.13 -8.29 -0.83
CA GLY A 151 26.24 -9.22 -0.53
C GLY A 151 26.33 -9.70 0.92
N GLN A 152 25.55 -9.13 1.84
CA GLN A 152 25.51 -9.57 3.22
C GLN A 152 24.59 -10.79 3.36
N ALA A 153 24.82 -11.60 4.39
CA ALA A 153 24.01 -12.78 4.67
C ALA A 153 22.57 -12.38 5.08
N TRP A 154 21.59 -13.23 4.72
CA TRP A 154 20.23 -13.15 5.22
C TRP A 154 20.21 -13.23 6.77
N PRO A 155 19.36 -12.48 7.46
CA PRO A 155 18.29 -11.60 6.94
C PRO A 155 18.71 -10.14 6.67
N ILE A 156 19.93 -9.71 6.96
CA ILE A 156 20.38 -8.32 6.73
C ILE A 156 20.53 -8.02 5.24
N GLY A 157 21.13 -8.93 4.49
CA GLY A 157 21.27 -8.85 3.04
C GLY A 157 20.57 -10.00 2.32
N ASP A 158 20.89 -10.19 1.05
CA ASP A 158 20.26 -11.19 0.19
C ASP A 158 21.17 -12.41 -0.07
N GLY A 159 22.41 -12.37 0.44
CA GLY A 159 23.38 -13.44 0.26
C GLY A 159 23.07 -14.67 1.13
N ALA A 160 23.33 -15.88 0.59
CA ALA A 160 23.15 -17.16 1.28
C ALA A 160 21.78 -17.32 1.98
N ALA A 161 20.73 -16.76 1.37
CA ALA A 161 19.41 -16.63 1.99
C ALA A 161 18.64 -17.95 2.07
N THR A 162 18.87 -18.86 1.11
CA THR A 162 18.04 -20.05 0.92
C THR A 162 18.59 -21.28 1.64
N ALA A 163 17.72 -21.97 2.36
CA ALA A 163 17.93 -23.36 2.76
C ALA A 163 17.45 -24.31 1.63
N PRO A 164 17.84 -25.57 1.65
CA PRO A 164 17.25 -26.56 0.74
C PRO A 164 15.72 -26.55 0.85
N VAL A 165 15.04 -26.49 -0.31
CA VAL A 165 13.57 -26.50 -0.35
C VAL A 165 13.08 -27.87 0.12
N PRO A 166 12.25 -27.97 1.18
CA PRO A 166 11.65 -29.22 1.57
C PRO A 166 10.88 -29.84 0.39
N PRO A 167 11.04 -31.16 0.12
CA PRO A 167 10.41 -31.79 -1.05
C PRO A 167 8.91 -31.61 -1.13
N GLY A 168 8.22 -31.59 0.02
CA GLY A 168 6.78 -31.34 0.10
C GLY A 168 6.35 -29.94 -0.31
N LEU A 169 7.26 -28.96 -0.26
CA LEU A 169 6.93 -27.55 -0.51
C LEU A 169 6.90 -27.20 -2.00
N THR A 170 7.55 -27.99 -2.86
CA THR A 170 7.60 -27.73 -4.31
C THR A 170 6.20 -27.65 -4.93
N ALA A 171 5.31 -28.57 -4.56
CA ALA A 171 3.96 -28.61 -5.11
C ALA A 171 3.08 -27.41 -4.68
N PRO A 172 2.92 -27.07 -3.39
CA PRO A 172 2.16 -25.87 -3.00
C PRO A 172 2.77 -24.58 -3.57
N LEU A 173 4.10 -24.46 -3.63
CA LEU A 173 4.77 -23.31 -4.21
C LEU A 173 4.43 -23.16 -5.71
N GLY A 174 4.50 -24.22 -6.50
CA GLY A 174 4.12 -24.21 -7.91
C GLY A 174 2.64 -23.88 -8.12
N ARG A 175 1.74 -24.44 -7.29
CA ARG A 175 0.30 -24.16 -7.34
C ARG A 175 -0.03 -22.71 -7.01
N ALA A 176 0.82 -21.97 -6.28
CA ALA A 176 0.59 -20.57 -6.01
C ALA A 176 0.61 -19.69 -7.27
N PHE A 177 1.17 -20.19 -8.38
CA PHE A 177 1.30 -19.45 -9.65
C PHE A 177 0.37 -19.99 -10.76
N ASP A 178 -0.44 -21.01 -10.51
CA ASP A 178 -1.26 -21.64 -11.55
C ASP A 178 -2.60 -20.91 -11.85
N GLY A 179 -2.92 -19.87 -11.07
CA GLY A 179 -4.13 -19.05 -11.22
C GLY A 179 -5.46 -19.81 -11.01
N ARG A 180 -5.43 -20.96 -10.32
CA ARG A 180 -6.62 -21.81 -10.08
C ARG A 180 -6.63 -22.53 -8.73
N SER A 181 -5.52 -23.07 -8.26
CA SER A 181 -5.47 -23.91 -7.04
C SER A 181 -5.83 -23.12 -5.78
N TYR A 182 -5.42 -21.88 -5.70
CA TYR A 182 -5.73 -20.97 -4.60
C TYR A 182 -6.59 -19.78 -5.05
N GLY A 183 -7.39 -19.97 -6.11
CA GLY A 183 -8.22 -18.94 -6.73
C GLY A 183 -7.60 -18.37 -7.99
N THR A 184 -8.22 -17.32 -8.53
CA THR A 184 -7.91 -16.74 -9.84
C THR A 184 -6.79 -15.69 -9.81
N GLY A 185 -6.15 -15.50 -8.64
CA GLY A 185 -5.13 -14.46 -8.45
C GLY A 185 -3.89 -14.66 -9.32
N ARG A 186 -3.30 -13.56 -9.78
CA ARG A 186 -2.02 -13.53 -10.51
C ARG A 186 -0.88 -13.32 -9.53
N THR A 187 -0.19 -14.38 -9.17
CA THR A 187 0.99 -14.33 -8.29
C THR A 187 2.22 -13.88 -9.07
N THR A 188 2.96 -12.93 -8.52
CA THR A 188 4.21 -12.41 -9.10
C THR A 188 5.45 -12.81 -8.30
N GLY A 189 5.28 -13.14 -7.02
CA GLY A 189 6.35 -13.61 -6.17
C GLY A 189 5.83 -14.24 -4.89
N VAL A 190 6.54 -15.25 -4.42
CA VAL A 190 6.31 -15.91 -3.12
C VAL A 190 7.66 -16.07 -2.42
N VAL A 191 7.71 -15.72 -1.14
CA VAL A 191 8.82 -16.01 -0.23
C VAL A 191 8.26 -16.67 1.02
N ILE A 192 8.81 -17.83 1.38
CA ILE A 192 8.42 -18.61 2.57
C ILE A 192 9.63 -18.69 3.48
N VAL A 193 9.49 -18.17 4.69
CA VAL A 193 10.52 -18.21 5.72
C VAL A 193 10.02 -19.08 6.88
N HIS A 194 10.79 -20.10 7.21
CA HIS A 194 10.56 -21.00 8.33
C HIS A 194 11.82 -21.03 9.20
N ASP A 195 11.67 -20.90 10.51
CA ASP A 195 12.76 -20.82 11.47
C ASP A 195 13.86 -19.84 11.06
N GLY A 196 13.44 -18.64 10.58
CA GLY A 196 14.33 -17.56 10.18
C GLY A 196 15.01 -17.74 8.82
N ARG A 197 14.81 -18.85 8.10
CA ARG A 197 15.46 -19.17 6.82
C ARG A 197 14.47 -19.20 5.68
N ILE A 198 14.87 -18.73 4.51
CA ILE A 198 14.07 -18.87 3.29
C ILE A 198 14.10 -20.34 2.87
N VAL A 199 12.95 -21.03 2.96
CA VAL A 199 12.76 -22.42 2.58
C VAL A 199 12.00 -22.60 1.27
N GLY A 200 11.46 -21.52 0.73
CA GLY A 200 10.78 -21.49 -0.57
C GLY A 200 10.75 -20.09 -1.13
N GLU A 201 11.14 -19.94 -2.38
CA GLU A 201 11.13 -18.66 -3.08
C GLU A 201 10.92 -18.90 -4.57
N HIS A 202 9.98 -18.18 -5.16
CA HIS A 202 9.70 -18.25 -6.60
C HIS A 202 9.09 -16.95 -7.09
N TYR A 203 9.40 -16.58 -8.34
CA TYR A 203 8.93 -15.37 -9.00
C TYR A 203 8.40 -15.70 -10.40
N ALA A 204 7.37 -15.00 -10.82
CA ALA A 204 6.86 -15.08 -12.18
C ALA A 204 7.83 -14.37 -13.16
N ASP A 205 7.70 -14.66 -14.44
CA ASP A 205 8.48 -14.00 -15.49
C ASP A 205 8.39 -12.48 -15.42
N GLY A 206 9.54 -11.82 -15.50
CA GLY A 206 9.66 -10.37 -15.38
C GLY A 206 9.65 -9.82 -13.94
N PHE A 207 9.68 -10.70 -12.94
CA PHE A 207 9.84 -10.36 -11.53
C PHE A 207 11.00 -11.15 -10.92
N ASP A 208 11.61 -10.58 -9.91
CA ASP A 208 12.71 -11.21 -9.16
C ASP A 208 12.73 -10.71 -7.70
N MET A 209 13.72 -11.19 -6.93
CA MET A 209 13.89 -10.79 -5.53
C MET A 209 14.17 -9.28 -5.33
N HIS A 210 14.54 -8.57 -6.38
CA HIS A 210 14.86 -7.14 -6.35
C HIS A 210 13.70 -6.26 -6.88
N THR A 211 12.67 -6.86 -7.45
CA THR A 211 11.53 -6.13 -7.99
C THR A 211 10.65 -5.60 -6.87
N SER A 212 10.66 -4.28 -6.66
CA SER A 212 9.73 -3.62 -5.75
C SER A 212 8.37 -3.45 -6.42
N GLN A 213 7.31 -3.81 -5.68
CA GLN A 213 5.92 -3.62 -6.08
C GLN A 213 5.19 -2.80 -5.03
N ARG A 214 4.13 -2.11 -5.43
CA ARG A 214 3.27 -1.38 -4.48
C ARG A 214 2.69 -2.35 -3.46
N THR A 215 2.79 -2.02 -2.17
CA THR A 215 2.29 -2.86 -1.08
C THR A 215 0.79 -2.71 -0.86
N TRP A 216 0.21 -1.64 -1.44
CA TRP A 216 -1.17 -1.28 -1.19
C TRP A 216 -1.42 -1.21 0.33
N SER A 217 -2.57 -1.69 0.80
CA SER A 217 -2.96 -1.58 2.21
C SER A 217 -2.07 -2.35 3.19
N ALA A 218 -1.16 -3.22 2.75
CA ALA A 218 -0.14 -3.78 3.64
C ALA A 218 0.75 -2.68 4.26
N ALA A 219 0.84 -1.51 3.63
CA ALA A 219 1.45 -0.29 4.19
C ALA A 219 0.84 0.13 5.53
N LYS A 220 -0.44 -0.18 5.80
CA LYS A 220 -1.09 0.16 7.07
C LYS A 220 -0.43 -0.55 8.25
N SER A 221 0.01 -1.79 8.06
CA SER A 221 0.74 -2.53 9.09
C SER A 221 2.15 -1.96 9.30
N ILE A 222 2.78 -1.44 8.23
CA ILE A 222 4.03 -0.67 8.35
C ILE A 222 3.79 0.60 9.17
N SER A 223 2.66 1.28 8.97
CA SER A 223 2.28 2.45 9.78
C SER A 223 2.12 2.12 11.25
N GLY A 224 1.42 1.03 11.58
CA GLY A 224 1.30 0.55 12.95
C GLY A 224 2.65 0.23 13.60
N THR A 225 3.59 -0.29 12.81
CA THR A 225 4.96 -0.55 13.25
C THR A 225 5.72 0.75 13.54
N LEU A 226 5.64 1.75 12.65
CA LEU A 226 6.26 3.07 12.84
C LEU A 226 5.67 3.82 14.04
N ILE A 227 4.36 3.73 14.24
CA ILE A 227 3.71 4.27 15.45
C ILE A 227 4.24 3.55 16.71
N GLY A 228 4.44 2.22 16.66
CA GLY A 228 5.05 1.47 17.74
C GLY A 228 6.45 1.98 18.11
N ILE A 229 7.26 2.30 17.10
CA ILE A 229 8.58 2.91 17.31
C ILE A 229 8.43 4.30 18.00
N ALA A 230 7.48 5.11 17.55
CA ALA A 230 7.21 6.41 18.18
C ALA A 230 6.69 6.29 19.62
N VAL A 231 5.94 5.23 19.92
CA VAL A 231 5.50 4.94 21.31
C VAL A 231 6.70 4.50 22.18
N ARG A 232 7.59 3.66 21.67
CA ARG A 232 8.85 3.31 22.33
C ARG A 232 9.67 4.57 22.68
N ASP A 233 9.71 5.52 21.75
CA ASP A 233 10.46 6.78 21.91
C ASP A 233 9.68 7.85 22.71
N HIS A 234 8.55 7.49 23.32
CA HIS A 234 7.69 8.39 24.11
C HIS A 234 7.18 9.63 23.35
N LEU A 235 7.13 9.56 22.02
CA LEU A 235 6.57 10.62 21.16
C LEU A 235 5.04 10.58 21.12
N LEU A 236 4.45 9.39 21.22
CA LEU A 236 3.02 9.14 21.16
C LEU A 236 2.58 8.14 22.22
N THR A 237 1.28 8.19 22.56
CA THR A 237 0.59 7.11 23.30
C THR A 237 -0.67 6.71 22.51
N THR A 238 -1.15 5.48 22.68
CA THR A 238 -2.31 4.97 21.93
C THR A 238 -3.62 5.66 22.32
N ASP A 239 -3.71 6.18 23.54
CA ASP A 239 -4.86 6.93 24.07
C ASP A 239 -4.80 8.43 23.73
N ARG A 240 -3.71 8.92 23.12
CA ARG A 240 -3.56 10.33 22.72
C ARG A 240 -4.76 10.81 21.92
N ARG A 241 -5.30 11.96 22.32
CA ARG A 241 -6.37 12.70 21.64
C ARG A 241 -5.83 14.01 21.07
N ARG A 242 -6.69 14.80 20.41
CA ARG A 242 -6.30 16.07 19.76
C ARG A 242 -5.12 15.86 18.81
N LEU A 243 -5.25 14.83 17.98
CA LEU A 243 -4.20 14.37 17.08
C LEU A 243 -3.94 15.33 15.93
N ILE A 244 -4.96 16.02 15.49
CA ILE A 244 -4.97 16.89 14.32
C ILE A 244 -5.36 18.30 14.78
N PRO A 245 -4.52 19.32 14.59
CA PRO A 245 -4.78 20.68 15.07
C PRO A 245 -6.07 21.30 14.54
N GLU A 246 -6.45 20.96 13.31
CA GLU A 246 -7.66 21.47 12.65
C GLU A 246 -8.96 20.90 13.23
N TRP A 247 -8.89 19.83 14.02
CA TRP A 247 -10.07 19.24 14.66
C TRP A 247 -10.39 19.93 15.98
N THR A 248 -11.19 20.99 15.91
CA THR A 248 -11.63 21.78 17.08
C THR A 248 -13.00 21.33 17.60
N ASP A 249 -13.66 20.42 16.91
CA ASP A 249 -14.98 19.85 17.22
C ASP A 249 -14.87 18.45 17.87
N ALA A 250 -15.95 17.65 17.79
CA ALA A 250 -16.00 16.30 18.37
C ALA A 250 -14.89 15.34 17.84
N ARG A 251 -14.31 15.61 16.66
CA ARG A 251 -13.17 14.86 16.12
C ARG A 251 -11.92 14.96 17.00
N ALA A 252 -11.80 16.01 17.81
CA ALA A 252 -10.74 16.13 18.80
C ALA A 252 -10.72 14.99 19.85
N ASN A 253 -11.82 14.24 19.98
CA ASN A 253 -11.95 13.09 20.87
C ASN A 253 -11.45 11.77 20.26
N ILE A 254 -11.15 11.72 18.97
CA ILE A 254 -10.59 10.55 18.32
C ILE A 254 -9.24 10.25 18.95
N ARG A 255 -9.05 9.00 19.40
CA ARG A 255 -7.78 8.52 19.93
C ARG A 255 -6.92 7.96 18.80
N LEU A 256 -5.60 7.89 19.03
CA LEU A 256 -4.71 7.19 18.11
C LEU A 256 -5.11 5.72 17.94
N ASP A 257 -5.52 5.05 19.02
CA ASP A 257 -6.06 3.68 18.99
C ASP A 257 -7.28 3.54 18.08
N ASP A 258 -8.19 4.51 18.09
CA ASP A 258 -9.38 4.49 17.22
C ASP A 258 -9.00 4.55 15.73
N LEU A 259 -7.97 5.33 15.38
CA LEU A 259 -7.42 5.38 14.01
C LEU A 259 -6.76 4.05 13.61
N LEU A 260 -5.89 3.49 14.46
CA LEU A 260 -5.18 2.25 14.17
C LEU A 260 -6.12 1.05 14.05
N ARG A 261 -7.29 1.09 14.70
CA ARG A 261 -8.32 0.04 14.70
C ARG A 261 -9.44 0.28 13.69
N MET A 262 -9.33 1.29 12.82
CA MET A 262 -10.38 1.61 11.82
C MET A 262 -11.73 1.94 12.47
N ALA A 263 -11.69 2.62 13.60
CA ALA A 263 -12.85 2.95 14.43
C ALA A 263 -12.96 4.45 14.74
N SER A 264 -12.36 5.31 13.92
CA SER A 264 -12.39 6.77 14.12
C SER A 264 -13.80 7.36 14.11
N GLY A 265 -14.74 6.74 13.39
CA GLY A 265 -16.08 7.28 13.15
C GLY A 265 -16.14 8.36 12.07
N LEU A 266 -15.02 8.68 11.42
CA LEU A 266 -14.96 9.64 10.32
C LEU A 266 -15.71 9.13 9.09
N HIS A 267 -16.15 10.06 8.27
CA HIS A 267 -16.67 9.77 6.94
C HIS A 267 -15.63 9.03 6.11
N SER A 268 -16.10 8.07 5.34
CA SER A 268 -15.34 7.40 4.30
C SER A 268 -16.30 7.02 3.19
N ALA A 269 -16.13 7.51 1.99
CA ALA A 269 -17.07 7.32 0.89
C ALA A 269 -17.33 5.85 0.57
N THR A 270 -16.28 5.01 0.69
CA THR A 270 -16.37 3.56 0.53
C THR A 270 -15.47 2.85 1.54
N ALA A 271 -15.74 1.60 1.84
CA ALA A 271 -14.78 0.75 2.55
C ALA A 271 -13.46 0.69 1.75
N GLY A 272 -12.32 0.91 2.42
CA GLY A 272 -11.04 1.08 1.75
C GLY A 272 -10.94 2.36 0.92
N ASN A 273 -11.68 3.38 1.29
CA ASN A 273 -11.90 4.60 0.54
C ASN A 273 -10.65 5.09 -0.17
N ARG A 274 -10.83 5.31 -1.43
CA ARG A 274 -9.86 5.97 -2.28
C ARG A 274 -9.89 7.45 -1.95
N THR A 275 -8.87 7.91 -1.29
CA THR A 275 -8.58 9.32 -1.10
C THR A 275 -7.97 9.86 -2.39
N ASP A 276 -8.72 9.80 -3.50
CA ASP A 276 -8.21 10.06 -4.86
C ASP A 276 -7.60 11.45 -5.00
N ALA A 277 -8.16 12.44 -4.29
CA ALA A 277 -7.59 13.78 -4.25
C ALA A 277 -6.14 13.79 -3.72
N VAL A 278 -5.87 13.03 -2.65
CA VAL A 278 -4.51 12.89 -2.10
C VAL A 278 -3.66 11.95 -2.95
N TYR A 279 -4.22 10.81 -3.36
CA TYR A 279 -3.44 9.78 -4.05
C TYR A 279 -3.07 10.17 -5.47
N PHE A 280 -3.99 10.79 -6.19
CA PHE A 280 -3.84 11.05 -7.63
C PHE A 280 -4.08 12.51 -8.01
N GLY A 281 -4.79 13.26 -7.16
CA GLY A 281 -5.13 14.67 -7.40
C GLY A 281 -4.00 15.64 -7.12
N GLY A 282 -3.06 15.27 -6.25
CA GLY A 282 -1.98 16.15 -5.80
C GLY A 282 -2.39 17.13 -4.70
N THR A 283 -3.51 16.87 -3.99
CA THR A 283 -3.81 17.53 -2.72
C THR A 283 -2.98 16.91 -1.60
N THR A 284 -2.99 17.54 -0.43
CA THR A 284 -2.24 17.04 0.72
C THR A 284 -3.16 16.44 1.78
N VAL A 285 -2.63 15.51 2.57
CA VAL A 285 -3.33 14.99 3.77
C VAL A 285 -3.74 16.14 4.70
N THR A 286 -2.92 17.19 4.79
CA THR A 286 -3.22 18.37 5.60
C THR A 286 -4.43 19.14 5.09
N GLN A 287 -4.57 19.31 3.78
CA GLN A 287 -5.74 19.96 3.18
C GLN A 287 -7.02 19.15 3.39
N GLU A 288 -6.93 17.83 3.22
CA GLU A 288 -8.09 16.94 3.35
C GLU A 288 -8.56 16.79 4.81
N ALA A 289 -7.68 16.88 5.79
CA ALA A 289 -7.98 16.66 7.21
C ALA A 289 -9.13 17.54 7.73
N ALA A 290 -9.28 18.73 7.21
CA ALA A 290 -10.32 19.69 7.63
C ALA A 290 -11.74 19.27 7.19
N TYR A 291 -11.86 18.51 6.10
CA TYR A 291 -13.15 18.30 5.41
C TYR A 291 -13.88 17.00 5.77
N TRP A 292 -13.25 16.11 6.51
CA TRP A 292 -13.82 14.79 6.79
C TRP A 292 -14.71 14.83 8.04
N PRO A 293 -16.04 14.79 7.88
CA PRO A 293 -16.97 14.88 9.00
C PRO A 293 -16.97 13.64 9.86
N LEU A 294 -17.40 13.78 11.11
CA LEU A 294 -17.65 12.67 12.02
C LEU A 294 -19.08 12.15 11.82
N GLU A 295 -19.22 10.87 11.45
CA GLU A 295 -20.51 10.20 11.22
C GLU A 295 -20.93 9.29 12.38
N ALA A 296 -19.98 8.84 13.20
CA ALA A 296 -20.23 7.99 14.34
C ALA A 296 -19.31 8.39 15.50
N ARG A 297 -19.69 8.03 16.73
CA ARG A 297 -18.80 8.25 17.88
C ARG A 297 -17.51 7.44 17.69
N PRO A 298 -16.33 8.03 17.99
CA PRO A 298 -15.07 7.28 17.97
C PRO A 298 -15.15 6.02 18.81
N GLY A 299 -14.57 4.93 18.30
CA GLY A 299 -14.55 3.63 18.96
C GLY A 299 -15.84 2.82 18.86
N THR A 300 -16.89 3.25 18.14
CA THR A 300 -18.19 2.57 18.10
C THR A 300 -18.54 1.87 16.80
N ARG A 301 -17.82 2.15 15.70
CA ARG A 301 -18.08 1.58 14.38
C ARG A 301 -16.77 1.20 13.72
N PHE A 302 -16.62 -0.05 13.33
CA PHE A 302 -15.54 -0.46 12.42
C PHE A 302 -15.86 0.01 11.01
N ARG A 303 -14.91 0.68 10.38
CA ARG A 303 -14.96 0.99 8.97
C ARG A 303 -13.55 1.06 8.41
N TYR A 304 -13.18 0.07 7.63
CA TYR A 304 -11.87 0.05 6.98
C TYR A 304 -11.70 1.25 6.05
N ALA A 305 -10.71 2.10 6.31
CA ALA A 305 -10.53 3.37 5.63
C ALA A 305 -9.05 3.77 5.51
N ASN A 306 -8.70 4.44 4.40
CA ASN A 306 -7.35 4.97 4.20
C ASN A 306 -7.09 6.20 5.06
N ASN A 307 -8.11 7.07 5.22
CA ASN A 307 -8.00 8.30 5.98
C ASN A 307 -7.57 8.10 7.43
N ASP A 308 -8.05 7.04 8.09
CA ASP A 308 -7.66 6.76 9.47
C ASP A 308 -6.13 6.62 9.60
N ILE A 309 -5.50 5.91 8.69
CA ILE A 309 -4.05 5.75 8.69
C ILE A 309 -3.33 7.03 8.25
N LEU A 310 -3.85 7.77 7.28
CA LEU A 310 -3.27 9.05 6.88
C LEU A 310 -3.22 10.01 8.07
N PHE A 311 -4.28 10.05 8.89
CA PHE A 311 -4.31 10.88 10.09
C PHE A 311 -3.45 10.36 11.23
N ALA A 312 -3.32 9.05 11.41
CA ALA A 312 -2.36 8.48 12.36
C ALA A 312 -0.92 8.87 12.01
N ILE A 313 -0.56 8.86 10.73
CA ILE A 313 0.77 9.27 10.24
C ILE A 313 0.96 10.79 10.31
N ARG A 314 -0.09 11.57 10.09
CA ARG A 314 -0.04 13.02 10.33
C ARG A 314 0.15 13.35 11.82
N ALA A 315 -0.48 12.60 12.71
CA ALA A 315 -0.25 12.73 14.15
C ALA A 315 1.20 12.37 14.53
N LEU A 316 1.80 11.37 13.88
CA LEU A 316 3.23 11.06 14.02
C LEU A 316 4.11 12.25 13.61
N ARG A 317 3.81 12.89 12.46
CA ARG A 317 4.54 14.09 12.02
C ARG A 317 4.47 15.20 13.06
N ALA A 318 3.28 15.47 13.57
CA ALA A 318 3.07 16.49 14.60
C ALA A 318 3.82 16.16 15.90
N ALA A 319 3.88 14.89 16.29
CA ALA A 319 4.58 14.44 17.48
C ALA A 319 6.11 14.53 17.35
N ILE A 320 6.65 14.21 16.18
CA ILE A 320 8.08 14.37 15.87
C ILE A 320 8.47 15.86 15.85
N ASN A 321 7.57 16.73 15.41
CA ASN A 321 7.73 18.19 15.34
C ASN A 321 9.08 18.65 14.75
N ASN A 322 9.58 17.91 13.78
CA ASN A 322 10.81 18.20 13.02
C ASN A 322 10.67 17.53 11.65
N ASP A 323 10.53 18.32 10.60
CA ASP A 323 10.27 17.80 9.24
C ASP A 323 11.42 16.97 8.69
N GLU A 324 12.67 17.30 8.98
CA GLU A 324 13.83 16.51 8.54
C GLU A 324 13.85 15.14 9.23
N ARG A 325 13.62 15.08 10.54
CA ARG A 325 13.51 13.82 11.28
C ARG A 325 12.31 13.00 10.80
N TYR A 326 11.15 13.63 10.60
CA TYR A 326 9.96 12.96 10.12
C TYR A 326 10.19 12.33 8.73
N HIS A 327 10.78 13.08 7.82
CA HIS A 327 11.04 12.63 6.46
C HIS A 327 12.00 11.45 6.39
N THR A 328 12.98 11.40 7.28
CA THR A 328 13.91 10.27 7.38
C THR A 328 13.38 9.11 8.22
N PHE A 329 12.34 9.32 9.05
CA PHE A 329 11.90 8.40 10.09
C PHE A 329 11.60 6.97 9.63
N PRO A 330 10.81 6.72 8.57
CA PRO A 330 10.55 5.35 8.12
C PRO A 330 11.82 4.61 7.72
N ARG A 331 12.74 5.30 7.07
CA ARG A 331 14.00 4.73 6.63
C ARG A 331 14.96 4.51 7.80
N ALA A 332 15.19 5.55 8.61
CA ALA A 332 16.18 5.51 9.67
C ALA A 332 15.79 4.57 10.81
N GLU A 333 14.50 4.55 11.16
CA GLU A 333 14.03 3.82 12.32
C GLU A 333 13.50 2.41 12.01
N LEU A 334 13.15 2.12 10.74
CA LEU A 334 12.59 0.82 10.37
C LEU A 334 13.32 0.19 9.17
N PHE A 335 13.30 0.82 7.99
CA PHE A 335 13.72 0.11 6.78
C PHE A 335 15.22 -0.20 6.76
N ALA A 336 16.07 0.76 7.08
CA ALA A 336 17.52 0.56 7.08
C ALA A 336 17.98 -0.43 8.16
N PRO A 337 17.52 -0.34 9.43
CA PRO A 337 17.87 -1.32 10.44
C PRO A 337 17.48 -2.76 10.09
N LEU A 338 16.35 -2.96 9.40
CA LEU A 338 15.91 -4.28 8.98
C LEU A 338 16.61 -4.77 7.69
N GLY A 339 17.42 -3.96 7.03
CA GLY A 339 18.00 -4.30 5.73
C GLY A 339 17.01 -4.20 4.56
N MET A 340 15.87 -3.53 4.72
CA MET A 340 14.85 -3.31 3.69
C MET A 340 15.30 -2.22 2.70
N THR A 341 16.39 -2.50 1.99
CA THR A 341 17.11 -1.50 1.18
C THR A 341 16.40 -1.11 -0.13
N ARG A 342 15.35 -1.83 -0.50
CA ARG A 342 14.51 -1.56 -1.67
C ARG A 342 13.09 -1.11 -1.31
N THR A 343 12.87 -0.77 -0.05
CA THR A 343 11.59 -0.27 0.43
C THR A 343 11.58 1.25 0.45
N VAL A 344 10.57 1.83 -0.18
CA VAL A 344 10.37 3.28 -0.31
C VAL A 344 8.95 3.63 0.12
N ALA A 345 8.80 4.62 0.99
CA ALA A 345 7.53 5.22 1.35
C ALA A 345 7.38 6.57 0.65
N GLU A 346 6.30 6.74 -0.10
CA GLU A 346 6.05 7.95 -0.90
C GLU A 346 5.21 8.97 -0.12
N THR A 347 5.34 10.24 -0.51
CA THR A 347 4.69 11.37 0.16
C THR A 347 3.76 12.13 -0.78
N ASP A 348 2.85 12.93 -0.20
CA ASP A 348 2.18 14.02 -0.90
C ASP A 348 3.14 15.20 -1.10
N VAL A 349 2.71 16.24 -1.84
CA VAL A 349 3.52 17.45 -2.10
C VAL A 349 3.82 18.27 -0.84
N GLY A 350 3.08 18.07 0.24
CA GLY A 350 3.32 18.66 1.55
C GLY A 350 4.29 17.85 2.41
N GLY A 351 4.83 16.74 1.89
CA GLY A 351 5.76 15.86 2.60
C GLY A 351 5.09 14.93 3.62
N ASN A 352 3.76 14.77 3.62
CA ASN A 352 3.12 13.77 4.46
C ASN A 352 3.23 12.40 3.80
N PHE A 353 3.73 11.40 4.51
CA PHE A 353 3.76 10.02 3.99
C PHE A 353 2.36 9.48 3.74
N ILE A 354 2.15 8.87 2.56
CA ILE A 354 0.90 8.20 2.18
C ILE A 354 1.00 6.71 2.57
N LEU A 355 1.27 6.46 3.85
CA LEU A 355 1.51 5.12 4.41
C LEU A 355 0.23 4.27 4.58
N SER A 356 -0.88 4.70 3.99
CA SER A 356 -2.07 3.86 3.86
C SER A 356 -1.98 2.92 2.66
N SER A 357 -1.13 3.22 1.64
CA SER A 357 -0.97 2.36 0.46
C SER A 357 0.25 2.65 -0.43
N GLN A 358 0.93 3.78 -0.29
CA GLN A 358 2.01 4.21 -1.19
C GLN A 358 3.39 3.82 -0.62
N VAL A 359 3.58 2.52 -0.42
CA VAL A 359 4.89 1.94 -0.10
C VAL A 359 5.25 0.95 -1.20
N TRP A 360 6.45 1.05 -1.71
CA TRP A 360 7.02 0.11 -2.68
C TRP A 360 8.05 -0.75 -1.96
N SER A 361 7.97 -2.08 -2.13
CA SER A 361 8.83 -3.01 -1.40
C SER A 361 9.00 -4.32 -2.17
N THR A 362 10.12 -5.00 -1.98
CA THR A 362 10.35 -6.34 -2.51
C THR A 362 9.69 -7.41 -1.63
N ALA A 363 9.57 -8.63 -2.16
CA ALA A 363 9.07 -9.75 -1.37
C ALA A 363 10.01 -10.07 -0.20
N ARG A 364 11.33 -10.02 -0.41
CA ARG A 364 12.32 -10.26 0.65
C ARG A 364 12.32 -9.18 1.72
N ASP A 365 12.17 -7.91 1.35
CA ASP A 365 12.04 -6.82 2.32
C ASP A 365 10.80 -7.01 3.21
N LEU A 366 9.67 -7.42 2.62
CA LEU A 366 8.48 -7.75 3.38
C LEU A 366 8.64 -9.01 4.25
N ALA A 367 9.45 -9.98 3.81
CA ALA A 367 9.77 -11.14 4.63
C ALA A 367 10.60 -10.77 5.87
N ARG A 368 11.54 -9.82 5.76
CA ARG A 368 12.26 -9.23 6.90
C ARG A 368 11.31 -8.57 7.90
N LEU A 369 10.35 -7.82 7.37
CA LEU A 369 9.32 -7.19 8.20
C LEU A 369 8.46 -8.23 8.91
N GLY A 370 8.09 -9.33 8.23
CA GLY A 370 7.36 -10.45 8.82
C GLY A 370 8.15 -11.14 9.94
N LEU A 371 9.46 -11.35 9.77
CA LEU A 371 10.35 -11.86 10.81
C LEU A 371 10.44 -10.92 12.02
N PHE A 372 10.54 -9.62 11.76
CA PHE A 372 10.55 -8.61 12.80
C PHE A 372 9.26 -8.62 13.65
N TRP A 373 8.10 -8.81 13.01
CA TRP A 373 6.84 -8.96 13.72
C TRP A 373 6.74 -10.29 14.49
N LEU A 374 7.27 -11.37 13.91
CA LEU A 374 7.30 -12.70 14.52
C LEU A 374 8.08 -12.68 15.84
N ASP A 375 9.16 -11.90 15.92
CA ASP A 375 10.01 -11.73 17.11
C ASP A 375 9.63 -10.51 17.98
N ASP A 376 8.34 -10.19 18.04
CA ASP A 376 7.77 -9.10 18.86
C ASP A 376 8.55 -7.77 18.77
N GLY A 377 9.03 -7.44 17.57
CA GLY A 377 9.77 -6.18 17.34
C GLY A 377 11.21 -6.17 17.86
N VAL A 378 11.79 -7.34 18.06
CA VAL A 378 13.22 -7.51 18.28
C VAL A 378 13.90 -7.81 16.94
N TRP A 379 15.03 -7.17 16.68
CA TRP A 379 15.82 -7.40 15.48
C TRP A 379 17.31 -7.43 15.84
N GLN A 380 17.98 -8.52 15.51
CA GLN A 380 19.41 -8.71 15.84
C GLN A 380 19.71 -8.47 17.32
N GLY A 381 18.86 -8.96 18.20
CA GLY A 381 18.97 -8.76 19.65
C GLY A 381 18.60 -7.36 20.16
N ARG A 382 18.25 -6.41 19.28
CA ARG A 382 17.81 -5.07 19.64
C ARG A 382 16.29 -4.96 19.62
N ARG A 383 15.67 -4.58 20.74
CA ARG A 383 14.25 -4.27 20.80
C ARG A 383 13.96 -2.92 20.14
N MET A 384 13.15 -2.93 19.10
CA MET A 384 12.78 -1.73 18.33
C MET A 384 11.32 -1.34 18.52
N LEU A 385 10.47 -2.23 19.05
CA LEU A 385 9.08 -1.94 19.44
C LEU A 385 8.95 -2.06 20.96
N PRO A 386 7.94 -1.40 21.59
CA PRO A 386 7.61 -1.67 22.98
C PRO A 386 7.35 -3.16 23.20
N GLU A 387 7.67 -3.70 24.35
CA GLU A 387 7.32 -5.07 24.72
C GLU A 387 5.80 -5.26 24.60
N GLY A 388 5.38 -6.35 23.93
CA GLY A 388 3.97 -6.66 23.71
C GLY A 388 3.29 -5.78 22.67
N TRP A 389 4.03 -4.99 21.88
CA TRP A 389 3.44 -4.17 20.82
C TRP A 389 2.78 -5.04 19.74
N MET A 390 3.39 -6.15 19.38
CA MET A 390 2.77 -7.08 18.44
C MET A 390 1.49 -7.71 19.02
N ARG A 391 1.47 -8.03 20.32
CA ARG A 391 0.24 -8.44 20.99
C ARG A 391 -0.84 -7.36 20.90
N TYR A 392 -0.50 -6.08 21.12
CA TYR A 392 -1.44 -4.96 20.91
C TYR A 392 -1.96 -4.91 19.47
N MET A 393 -1.07 -5.03 18.47
CA MET A 393 -1.46 -4.99 17.06
C MET A 393 -2.32 -6.20 16.65
N THR A 394 -2.14 -7.35 17.28
CA THR A 394 -2.80 -8.61 16.92
C THR A 394 -3.92 -9.05 17.86
N THR A 395 -4.29 -8.21 18.83
CA THR A 395 -5.44 -8.46 19.70
C THR A 395 -6.66 -7.69 19.21
N PRO A 396 -7.79 -8.37 18.93
CA PRO A 396 -9.03 -7.69 18.57
C PRO A 396 -9.52 -6.84 19.74
N SER A 397 -9.95 -5.61 19.48
CA SER A 397 -10.53 -4.71 20.47
C SER A 397 -11.46 -3.73 19.78
N GLY A 398 -12.56 -3.38 20.47
CA GLY A 398 -13.60 -2.52 19.90
C GLY A 398 -14.40 -3.19 18.78
N PRO A 399 -15.06 -2.39 17.92
CA PRO A 399 -15.87 -2.91 16.82
C PRO A 399 -15.00 -3.67 15.82
N GLN A 400 -15.58 -4.74 15.25
CA GLN A 400 -14.90 -5.66 14.35
C GLN A 400 -15.55 -5.67 12.96
N PRO A 401 -14.87 -6.18 11.91
CA PRO A 401 -15.50 -6.46 10.62
C PRO A 401 -16.72 -7.38 10.78
N ALA A 402 -17.75 -7.14 9.98
CA ALA A 402 -18.96 -7.95 10.00
C ALA A 402 -18.75 -9.40 9.49
N SER A 403 -17.69 -9.62 8.72
CA SER A 403 -17.35 -10.94 8.13
C SER A 403 -15.85 -11.02 7.80
N GLY A 404 -15.38 -12.24 7.55
CA GLY A 404 -13.98 -12.50 7.22
C GLY A 404 -13.07 -12.54 8.45
N PRO A 405 -11.76 -12.28 8.27
CA PRO A 405 -10.80 -12.19 9.35
C PRO A 405 -11.11 -11.03 10.30
N GLY A 406 -10.82 -11.20 11.59
CA GLY A 406 -10.88 -10.11 12.57
C GLY A 406 -9.84 -9.01 12.27
N TYR A 407 -9.91 -7.91 13.03
CA TYR A 407 -8.98 -6.80 12.90
C TYR A 407 -8.41 -6.37 14.25
N GLY A 408 -7.11 -6.23 14.29
CA GLY A 408 -6.38 -5.68 15.43
C GLY A 408 -6.12 -4.18 15.27
N ALA A 409 -4.93 -3.73 15.64
CA ALA A 409 -4.43 -2.40 15.28
C ALA A 409 -3.57 -2.54 14.03
N THR A 410 -4.13 -2.22 12.85
CA THR A 410 -3.53 -2.33 11.51
C THR A 410 -3.16 -3.74 11.02
N MET A 411 -3.63 -4.80 11.69
CA MET A 411 -3.40 -6.19 11.32
C MET A 411 -4.72 -6.94 11.12
N TRP A 412 -4.78 -7.78 10.09
CA TRP A 412 -5.84 -8.75 9.88
C TRP A 412 -5.58 -10.01 10.70
N LEU A 413 -6.59 -10.51 11.41
CA LEU A 413 -6.46 -11.58 12.38
C LEU A 413 -7.07 -12.86 11.83
N PHE A 414 -6.27 -13.91 11.77
CA PHE A 414 -6.65 -15.23 11.29
C PHE A 414 -6.64 -16.24 12.43
N GLY A 415 -7.34 -17.35 12.22
CA GLY A 415 -7.42 -18.41 13.21
C GLY A 415 -8.17 -19.63 12.72
N PRO A 416 -8.71 -20.47 13.62
CA PRO A 416 -9.39 -21.71 13.26
C PRO A 416 -10.56 -21.52 12.29
N ALA A 417 -11.28 -20.41 12.35
CA ALA A 417 -12.35 -20.09 11.40
C ALA A 417 -11.87 -19.97 9.94
N GLN A 418 -10.58 -19.68 9.70
CA GLN A 418 -9.94 -19.65 8.38
C GLN A 418 -9.06 -20.87 8.14
N GLY A 419 -9.12 -21.89 9.01
CA GLY A 419 -8.29 -23.11 8.89
C GLY A 419 -6.82 -22.91 9.28
N LEU A 420 -6.51 -21.88 10.05
CA LEU A 420 -5.17 -21.55 10.52
C LEU A 420 -5.06 -21.65 12.05
N PRO A 421 -3.85 -21.82 12.61
CA PRO A 421 -3.65 -21.75 14.05
C PRO A 421 -4.15 -20.43 14.65
N ALA A 422 -4.65 -20.49 15.88
CA ALA A 422 -4.99 -19.29 16.64
C ALA A 422 -3.74 -18.37 16.76
N GLY A 423 -3.97 -17.06 16.69
CA GLY A 423 -2.90 -16.07 16.74
C GLY A 423 -2.14 -15.88 15.42
N SER A 424 -2.59 -16.47 14.31
CA SER A 424 -2.11 -16.13 12.97
C SER A 424 -2.61 -14.74 12.58
N TYR A 425 -1.80 -13.96 11.87
CA TYR A 425 -2.17 -12.62 11.42
C TYR A 425 -1.49 -12.25 10.11
N ALA A 426 -2.02 -11.24 9.44
CA ALA A 426 -1.42 -10.77 8.19
C ALA A 426 -1.55 -9.27 7.98
N ALA A 427 -0.52 -8.68 7.36
CA ALA A 427 -0.69 -7.47 6.57
C ALA A 427 -1.28 -7.85 5.21
N GLN A 428 -2.34 -7.14 4.79
CA GLN A 428 -2.99 -7.39 3.50
C GLN A 428 -3.10 -6.11 2.69
N GLY A 429 -2.87 -6.23 1.40
CA GLY A 429 -3.02 -5.15 0.44
C GLY A 429 -3.84 -5.59 -0.78
N ASN A 430 -4.44 -4.61 -1.44
CA ASN A 430 -5.14 -4.85 -2.69
C ASN A 430 -4.25 -5.61 -3.67
N ARG A 431 -4.86 -6.24 -4.66
CA ARG A 431 -4.18 -7.03 -5.69
C ARG A 431 -3.35 -8.20 -5.13
N GLY A 432 -3.75 -8.72 -3.95
CA GLY A 432 -3.15 -9.92 -3.37
C GLY A 432 -1.75 -9.73 -2.78
N GLN A 433 -1.51 -8.59 -2.13
CA GLN A 433 -0.30 -8.38 -1.34
C GLN A 433 -0.51 -8.97 0.05
N TYR A 434 0.30 -9.91 0.47
CA TYR A 434 0.20 -10.54 1.78
C TYR A 434 1.56 -10.67 2.45
N VAL A 435 1.59 -10.40 3.75
CA VAL A 435 2.64 -10.83 4.67
C VAL A 435 1.92 -11.59 5.79
N MET A 436 1.82 -12.90 5.64
CA MET A 436 1.18 -13.80 6.61
C MET A 436 2.22 -14.25 7.62
N VAL A 437 1.86 -14.20 8.91
CA VAL A 437 2.70 -14.67 10.02
C VAL A 437 1.91 -15.69 10.83
N VAL A 438 2.52 -16.86 11.06
CA VAL A 438 1.98 -17.94 11.88
C VAL A 438 2.94 -18.20 13.03
N PRO A 439 2.78 -17.52 14.19
CA PRO A 439 3.76 -17.57 15.27
C PRO A 439 4.00 -18.98 15.84
N SER A 440 2.94 -19.76 15.98
CA SER A 440 3.02 -21.14 16.50
C SER A 440 3.82 -22.12 15.60
N ARG A 441 4.17 -21.67 14.38
CA ARG A 441 4.93 -22.46 13.40
C ARG A 441 6.22 -21.76 12.96
N ASN A 442 6.63 -20.69 13.64
CA ASN A 442 7.80 -19.90 13.25
C ASN A 442 7.82 -19.57 11.75
N LEU A 443 6.64 -19.24 11.17
CA LEU A 443 6.42 -19.18 9.73
C LEU A 443 6.02 -17.76 9.30
N VAL A 444 6.69 -17.29 8.25
CA VAL A 444 6.32 -16.08 7.50
C VAL A 444 6.13 -16.45 6.03
N ILE A 445 5.02 -16.04 5.44
CA ILE A 445 4.74 -16.20 4.02
C ILE A 445 4.47 -14.83 3.42
N VAL A 446 5.26 -14.46 2.43
CA VAL A 446 4.99 -13.28 1.60
C VAL A 446 4.47 -13.74 0.25
N ARG A 447 3.32 -13.22 -0.15
CA ARG A 447 2.83 -13.34 -1.52
C ARG A 447 2.71 -11.97 -2.13
N ARG A 448 3.28 -11.78 -3.30
CA ARG A 448 3.09 -10.61 -4.15
C ARG A 448 2.16 -10.98 -5.29
N GLY A 449 1.29 -10.08 -5.66
CA GLY A 449 0.31 -10.32 -6.73
C GLY A 449 -0.01 -9.09 -7.54
N GLU A 450 -0.58 -9.36 -8.72
CA GLU A 450 -1.17 -8.39 -9.63
C GLU A 450 -2.62 -8.80 -9.96
N ASP A 451 -3.37 -9.14 -8.89
CA ASP A 451 -4.75 -9.57 -9.00
C ASP A 451 -5.63 -8.42 -9.55
N GLY A 452 -6.47 -8.70 -10.53
CA GLY A 452 -7.50 -7.77 -11.01
C GLY A 452 -8.66 -7.65 -10.01
N THR A 453 -9.62 -6.78 -10.32
CA THR A 453 -10.76 -6.47 -9.43
C THR A 453 -11.55 -7.71 -9.00
N ASP A 454 -11.76 -8.65 -9.92
CA ASP A 454 -12.53 -9.87 -9.66
C ASP A 454 -11.66 -11.09 -9.34
N MET A 455 -10.36 -10.91 -9.30
CA MET A 455 -9.42 -11.97 -8.94
C MET A 455 -9.25 -12.05 -7.42
N ARG A 456 -9.08 -13.26 -6.92
CA ARG A 456 -8.82 -13.52 -5.49
C ARG A 456 -7.80 -14.63 -5.34
N PHE A 457 -6.98 -14.50 -4.31
CA PHE A 457 -6.06 -15.54 -3.87
C PHE A 457 -6.40 -15.94 -2.43
N ASP A 458 -6.63 -17.22 -2.20
CA ASP A 458 -6.90 -17.77 -0.87
C ASP A 458 -5.59 -17.99 -0.11
N ILE A 459 -5.14 -16.94 0.56
CA ILE A 459 -3.90 -16.96 1.36
C ILE A 459 -4.01 -17.94 2.54
N ALA A 460 -5.20 -18.14 3.12
CA ALA A 460 -5.35 -19.05 4.26
C ALA A 460 -5.18 -20.50 3.82
N ARG A 461 -5.80 -20.91 2.72
CA ARG A 461 -5.63 -22.25 2.15
C ARG A 461 -4.20 -22.50 1.70
N PHE A 462 -3.55 -21.50 1.06
CA PHE A 462 -2.14 -21.60 0.69
C PHE A 462 -1.26 -21.80 1.92
N THR A 463 -1.47 -20.99 2.96
CA THR A 463 -0.73 -21.11 4.24
C THR A 463 -0.91 -22.48 4.88
N ALA A 464 -2.14 -23.02 4.89
CA ALA A 464 -2.42 -24.36 5.42
C ALA A 464 -1.69 -25.46 4.63
N ASP A 465 -1.61 -25.34 3.29
CA ASP A 465 -0.86 -26.27 2.44
C ASP A 465 0.66 -26.18 2.69
N VAL A 466 1.19 -24.97 2.84
CA VAL A 466 2.59 -24.75 3.21
C VAL A 466 2.90 -25.38 4.57
N MET A 467 2.06 -25.18 5.59
CA MET A 467 2.27 -25.77 6.92
C MET A 467 2.27 -27.31 6.90
N ARG A 468 1.42 -27.94 6.05
CA ARG A 468 1.43 -29.39 5.88
C ARG A 468 2.67 -29.93 5.17
N ALA A 469 3.29 -29.10 4.36
CA ALA A 469 4.49 -29.45 3.59
C ALA A 469 5.81 -29.23 4.36
N LEU A 470 5.75 -28.51 5.48
CA LEU A 470 6.87 -28.27 6.38
C LEU A 470 6.91 -29.35 7.47
N PRO A 471 8.12 -29.69 7.97
CA PRO A 471 8.26 -30.68 9.07
C PRO A 471 7.60 -30.21 10.37
#